data_40c110621c73c1ed81265dce35e60e07
#
_entry.id   40c110621c73c1ed81265dce35e60e07
#
_cell.length_a   1.000
_cell.length_b   1.000
_cell.length_c   1.000
_cell.angle_alpha   90.00
_cell.angle_beta   90.00
_cell.angle_gamma   90.00
#
_symmetry.space_group_name_H-M   'P 1'
#
loop_
_entity.id
_entity.type
_entity.pdbx_description
1 polymer ?
#
loop_
_entity_poly.entity_id
_entity_poly.type
_entity_poly.pdbx_seq_one_letter_code
_entity_poly.pdbx_strand_id
1 'polypeptide(L)'
;MKFYTYFLLCLFWVFAANSTYAQHNHDATDYSVQLQFAPVLNTFLTDPDLKKFQLQSSLMTVPPSLVDTVSHRHDADLFGYVIEGTIEVGLDHKEPIIFKAGQMFHEKRNVIHSLLKNPDKNTPAKVLLIFIIKEGRQGYTKVYPEK
;
A
#
# COMPACT_ATOMS: atom_id res chain seq x y z
N MET A 1 84.95 2.29 2.75
CA MET A 1 83.66 2.77 2.28
C MET A 1 82.58 1.84 2.83
N LYS A 2 81.81 2.30 3.82
CA LYS A 2 80.76 1.50 4.46
C LYS A 2 79.39 2.07 4.00
N PHE A 3 78.65 1.28 3.26
CA PHE A 3 77.28 1.61 2.84
C PHE A 3 76.32 1.17 3.95
N TYR A 4 75.61 2.11 4.56
CA TYR A 4 74.51 1.84 5.48
C TYR A 4 73.21 1.77 4.70
N THR A 5 72.61 0.58 4.64
CA THR A 5 71.32 0.34 4.04
C THR A 5 70.27 0.61 5.12
N TYR A 6 69.48 1.68 4.99
CA TYR A 6 68.34 1.96 5.84
C TYR A 6 67.14 1.13 5.38
N PHE A 7 66.76 0.19 6.22
CA PHE A 7 65.55 -0.60 6.04
C PHE A 7 64.37 0.17 6.59
N LEU A 8 63.54 0.74 5.72
CA LEU A 8 62.33 1.48 6.09
C LEU A 8 61.22 0.47 6.34
N LEU A 9 60.86 0.23 7.62
CA LEU A 9 59.74 -0.58 8.03
C LEU A 9 58.50 0.27 7.89
N CYS A 10 57.71 0.05 6.81
CA CYS A 10 56.37 0.59 6.66
C CYS A 10 55.40 -0.23 7.56
N LEU A 11 55.06 0.31 8.72
CA LEU A 11 53.98 -0.19 9.54
C LEU A 11 52.63 0.13 8.88
N PHE A 12 52.04 -0.87 8.23
CA PHE A 12 50.65 -0.80 7.79
C PHE A 12 49.73 -0.93 8.99
N TRP A 13 49.17 0.18 9.44
CA TRP A 13 48.06 0.18 10.37
C TRP A 13 46.80 -0.24 9.61
N VAL A 14 46.37 -1.49 9.74
CA VAL A 14 45.09 -1.96 9.31
C VAL A 14 44.05 -1.47 10.31
N PHE A 15 43.34 -0.38 9.97
CA PHE A 15 42.11 0.01 10.65
C PHE A 15 41.05 -1.02 10.32
N ALA A 16 40.83 -1.99 11.19
CA ALA A 16 39.62 -2.82 11.16
C ALA A 16 38.44 -1.93 11.55
N ALA A 17 37.74 -1.39 10.55
CA ALA A 17 36.45 -0.76 10.74
C ALA A 17 35.46 -1.86 11.15
N ASN A 18 35.24 -2.01 12.45
CA ASN A 18 34.13 -2.77 12.98
C ASN A 18 32.83 -2.03 12.60
N SER A 19 32.26 -2.38 11.46
CA SER A 19 30.88 -2.01 11.12
C SER A 19 29.97 -2.83 12.04
N THR A 20 29.66 -2.27 13.21
CA THR A 20 28.53 -2.74 14.01
C THR A 20 27.27 -2.44 13.23
N TYR A 21 26.81 -3.42 12.44
CA TYR A 21 25.45 -3.44 12.00
C TYR A 21 24.59 -3.53 13.26
N ALA A 22 23.96 -2.43 13.62
CA ALA A 22 22.87 -2.45 14.58
C ALA A 22 21.80 -3.36 14.00
N GLN A 23 21.79 -4.63 14.44
CA GLN A 23 20.65 -5.50 14.28
C GLN A 23 19.53 -4.84 15.08
N HIS A 24 18.68 -4.05 14.40
CA HIS A 24 17.37 -3.76 14.91
C HIS A 24 16.66 -5.11 15.00
N ASN A 25 16.63 -5.66 16.18
CA ASN A 25 15.64 -6.66 16.53
C ASN A 25 14.30 -5.97 16.34
N HIS A 26 13.70 -6.15 15.17
CA HIS A 26 12.28 -5.99 15.03
C HIS A 26 11.67 -7.07 15.93
N ASP A 27 11.28 -6.67 17.13
CA ASP A 27 10.33 -7.43 17.92
C ASP A 27 9.13 -7.69 17.01
N ALA A 28 8.90 -8.97 16.73
CA ALA A 28 7.90 -9.48 15.80
C ALA A 28 6.46 -9.32 16.33
N THR A 29 6.13 -8.18 16.98
CA THR A 29 4.84 -7.96 17.64
C THR A 29 4.18 -6.62 17.34
N ASP A 30 4.70 -5.84 16.39
CA ASP A 30 3.98 -4.66 15.89
C ASP A 30 3.80 -4.75 14.38
N TYR A 31 3.03 -5.74 13.91
CA TYR A 31 2.33 -5.58 12.66
C TYR A 31 1.32 -4.46 12.89
N SER A 32 1.68 -3.24 12.49
CA SER A 32 0.74 -2.14 12.45
C SER A 32 -0.53 -2.65 11.79
N VAL A 33 -1.64 -2.64 12.55
CA VAL A 33 -2.98 -3.06 12.08
C VAL A 33 -3.48 -1.99 11.10
N GLN A 34 -2.68 -1.70 10.07
CA GLN A 34 -2.92 -0.64 9.10
C GLN A 34 -2.94 -1.21 7.69
N LEU A 35 -3.78 -0.63 6.86
CA LEU A 35 -3.79 -0.89 5.44
C LEU A 35 -2.42 -0.58 4.82
N GLN A 36 -1.91 -1.48 4.01
CA GLN A 36 -0.69 -1.29 3.25
C GLN A 36 -1.02 -1.16 1.77
N PHE A 37 -0.37 -0.23 1.08
CA PHE A 37 -0.56 0.00 -0.35
C PHE A 37 0.78 -0.06 -1.07
N ALA A 38 0.84 -0.84 -2.15
CA ALA A 38 1.98 -0.91 -3.05
C ALA A 38 1.53 -0.51 -4.46
N PRO A 39 2.04 0.59 -5.05
CA PRO A 39 1.71 0.99 -6.42
C PRO A 39 2.08 -0.11 -7.41
N VAL A 40 1.23 -0.36 -8.42
CA VAL A 40 1.45 -1.36 -9.46
C VAL A 40 1.63 -0.68 -10.82
N LEU A 41 0.69 0.18 -11.23
CA LEU A 41 0.74 0.88 -12.51
C LEU A 41 0.08 2.27 -12.37
N ASN A 42 0.68 3.26 -13.03
CA ASN A 42 0.07 4.56 -13.26
C ASN A 42 0.36 4.98 -14.69
N THR A 43 -0.68 5.14 -15.51
CA THR A 43 -0.54 5.52 -16.92
C THR A 43 -1.75 6.32 -17.40
N PHE A 44 -1.52 7.25 -18.35
CA PHE A 44 -2.63 7.90 -19.04
C PHE A 44 -3.32 6.93 -19.99
N LEU A 45 -4.64 7.06 -20.10
CA LEU A 45 -5.42 6.36 -21.10
C LEU A 45 -5.20 7.02 -22.47
N THR A 46 -5.13 6.21 -23.53
CA THR A 46 -4.82 6.66 -24.87
C THR A 46 -6.05 6.91 -25.74
N ASP A 47 -7.24 6.46 -25.31
CA ASP A 47 -8.48 6.71 -25.99
C ASP A 47 -8.77 8.22 -26.00
N PRO A 48 -9.02 8.85 -27.17
CA PRO A 48 -9.27 10.28 -27.29
C PRO A 48 -10.52 10.76 -26.50
N ASP A 49 -11.51 9.91 -26.30
CA ASP A 49 -12.71 10.22 -25.50
C ASP A 49 -12.41 10.21 -23.99
N LEU A 50 -11.34 9.55 -23.59
CA LEU A 50 -10.83 9.51 -22.20
C LEU A 50 -9.63 10.43 -21.99
N LYS A 51 -9.54 11.50 -22.75
CA LYS A 51 -8.46 12.48 -22.65
C LYS A 51 -8.30 13.00 -21.23
N LYS A 52 -7.05 12.97 -20.72
CA LYS A 52 -6.69 13.32 -19.34
C LYS A 52 -7.17 12.34 -18.27
N PHE A 53 -7.65 11.18 -18.63
CA PHE A 53 -7.89 10.12 -17.66
C PHE A 53 -6.65 9.25 -17.50
N GLN A 54 -6.48 8.75 -16.29
CA GLN A 54 -5.41 7.84 -15.89
C GLN A 54 -6.00 6.56 -15.32
N LEU A 55 -5.33 5.45 -15.57
CA LEU A 55 -5.46 4.24 -14.80
C LEU A 55 -4.36 4.26 -13.72
N GLN A 56 -4.77 4.22 -12.46
CA GLN A 56 -3.86 4.07 -11.32
C GLN A 56 -4.21 2.78 -10.61
N SER A 57 -3.23 1.92 -10.37
CA SER A 57 -3.48 0.68 -9.63
C SER A 57 -2.47 0.47 -8.52
N SER A 58 -2.96 -0.16 -7.43
CA SER A 58 -2.16 -0.52 -6.28
C SER A 58 -2.63 -1.84 -5.70
N LEU A 59 -1.69 -2.58 -5.12
CA LEU A 59 -2.00 -3.73 -4.29
C LEU A 59 -2.25 -3.25 -2.87
N MET A 60 -3.45 -3.51 -2.36
CA MET A 60 -3.83 -3.25 -0.97
C MET A 60 -3.75 -4.55 -0.17
N THR A 61 -3.03 -4.52 0.95
CA THR A 61 -3.04 -5.60 1.95
C THR A 61 -3.90 -5.18 3.13
N VAL A 62 -4.90 -5.99 3.43
CA VAL A 62 -5.85 -5.79 4.53
C VAL A 62 -5.49 -6.78 5.65
N PRO A 63 -4.92 -6.31 6.77
CA PRO A 63 -4.52 -7.19 7.88
C PRO A 63 -5.65 -8.04 8.42
N PRO A 64 -5.34 -9.17 9.08
CA PRO A 64 -6.35 -9.98 9.76
C PRO A 64 -7.14 -9.16 10.79
N SER A 65 -8.42 -9.40 10.89
CA SER A 65 -9.33 -8.72 11.82
C SER A 65 -9.45 -7.19 11.66
N LEU A 66 -8.84 -6.61 10.62
CA LEU A 66 -8.97 -5.17 10.38
C LEU A 66 -10.44 -4.80 10.22
N VAL A 67 -10.82 -3.69 10.85
CA VAL A 67 -12.10 -3.01 10.65
C VAL A 67 -11.80 -1.53 10.47
N ASP A 68 -11.95 -1.02 9.24
CA ASP A 68 -11.84 0.41 8.91
C ASP A 68 -13.24 0.97 8.65
N THR A 69 -13.65 1.93 9.46
CA THR A 69 -14.95 2.62 9.38
C THR A 69 -14.79 4.10 8.99
N VAL A 70 -13.61 4.50 8.55
CA VAL A 70 -13.37 5.88 8.12
C VAL A 70 -14.11 6.12 6.80
N SER A 71 -15.25 6.82 6.90
CA SER A 71 -16.04 7.15 5.72
C SER A 71 -15.26 8.09 4.79
N HIS A 72 -15.21 7.73 3.52
CA HIS A 72 -14.53 8.49 2.48
C HIS A 72 -15.18 8.25 1.11
N ARG A 73 -14.74 9.01 0.12
CA ARG A 73 -15.16 8.85 -1.28
C ARG A 73 -14.00 9.08 -2.23
N HIS A 74 -14.13 8.54 -3.42
CA HIS A 74 -13.20 8.70 -4.52
C HIS A 74 -13.85 9.52 -5.64
N ASP A 75 -13.19 10.60 -6.13
CA ASP A 75 -13.62 11.31 -7.35
C ASP A 75 -13.14 10.55 -8.60
N ALA A 76 -13.38 9.25 -8.61
CA ALA A 76 -12.95 8.26 -9.59
C ALA A 76 -13.92 7.08 -9.59
N ASP A 77 -13.93 6.29 -10.67
CA ASP A 77 -14.44 4.92 -10.61
C ASP A 77 -13.33 4.04 -10.04
N LEU A 78 -13.64 3.27 -8.99
CA LEU A 78 -12.73 2.32 -8.36
C LEU A 78 -13.24 0.90 -8.58
N PHE A 79 -12.36 0.05 -9.09
CA PHE A 79 -12.59 -1.40 -9.18
C PHE A 79 -11.64 -2.10 -8.20
N GLY A 80 -12.17 -3.02 -7.40
CA GLY A 80 -11.37 -3.84 -6.51
C GLY A 80 -11.49 -5.32 -6.88
N TYR A 81 -10.37 -5.98 -7.18
CA TYR A 81 -10.30 -7.41 -7.44
C TYR A 81 -9.62 -8.12 -6.26
N VAL A 82 -10.35 -9.02 -5.59
CA VAL A 82 -9.82 -9.78 -4.46
C VAL A 82 -8.91 -10.88 -4.99
N ILE A 83 -7.60 -10.75 -4.73
CA ILE A 83 -6.58 -11.72 -5.13
C ILE A 83 -6.54 -12.88 -4.13
N GLU A 84 -6.53 -12.55 -2.84
CA GLU A 84 -6.43 -13.52 -1.74
C GLU A 84 -7.35 -13.11 -0.58
N GLY A 85 -7.88 -14.11 0.11
CA GLY A 85 -8.68 -13.91 1.32
C GLY A 85 -10.12 -13.48 1.04
N THR A 86 -10.67 -12.75 2.01
CA THR A 86 -12.06 -12.27 2.01
C THR A 86 -12.09 -10.86 2.57
N ILE A 87 -12.88 -9.99 1.97
CA ILE A 87 -13.16 -8.65 2.49
C ILE A 87 -14.66 -8.40 2.56
N GLU A 88 -15.04 -7.49 3.42
CA GLU A 88 -16.39 -6.98 3.58
C GLU A 88 -16.36 -5.48 3.28
N VAL A 89 -17.17 -5.04 2.32
CA VAL A 89 -17.19 -3.65 1.81
C VAL A 89 -18.57 -3.06 2.03
N GLY A 90 -18.65 -1.93 2.72
CA GLY A 90 -19.88 -1.16 2.94
C GLY A 90 -19.86 0.13 2.13
N LEU A 91 -20.90 0.34 1.30
CA LEU A 91 -21.08 1.53 0.47
C LEU A 91 -22.39 2.23 0.80
N ASP A 92 -22.39 3.57 0.82
CA ASP A 92 -23.58 4.41 1.08
C ASP A 92 -24.33 4.02 2.36
N HIS A 93 -23.61 3.56 3.37
CA HIS A 93 -24.18 3.07 4.65
C HIS A 93 -25.22 1.95 4.47
N LYS A 94 -25.19 1.22 3.36
CA LYS A 94 -25.99 0.03 3.12
C LYS A 94 -25.35 -1.20 3.77
N GLU A 95 -26.12 -2.31 3.77
CA GLU A 95 -25.60 -3.59 4.25
C GLU A 95 -24.30 -3.95 3.50
N PRO A 96 -23.24 -4.27 4.23
CA PRO A 96 -21.96 -4.62 3.62
C PRO A 96 -22.05 -5.89 2.78
N ILE A 97 -21.26 -5.92 1.72
CA ILE A 97 -21.16 -7.06 0.81
C ILE A 97 -19.82 -7.76 1.01
N ILE A 98 -19.87 -9.08 1.08
CA ILE A 98 -18.67 -9.93 1.22
C ILE A 98 -18.15 -10.28 -0.17
N PHE A 99 -16.85 -10.02 -0.41
CA PHE A 99 -16.12 -10.42 -1.60
C PHE A 99 -14.99 -11.37 -1.24
N LYS A 100 -14.88 -12.48 -1.99
CA LYS A 100 -13.88 -13.53 -1.83
C LYS A 100 -12.87 -13.48 -2.98
N ALA A 101 -11.75 -14.18 -2.82
CA ALA A 101 -10.76 -14.35 -3.87
C ALA A 101 -11.41 -14.74 -5.21
N GLY A 102 -10.99 -14.05 -6.29
CA GLY A 102 -11.55 -14.17 -7.63
C GLY A 102 -12.76 -13.27 -7.91
N GLN A 103 -13.29 -12.57 -6.92
CA GLN A 103 -14.43 -11.65 -7.10
C GLN A 103 -13.95 -10.20 -7.27
N MET A 104 -14.76 -9.42 -7.97
CA MET A 104 -14.52 -8.00 -8.22
C MET A 104 -15.72 -7.17 -7.74
N PHE A 105 -15.45 -5.97 -7.24
CA PHE A 105 -16.46 -4.96 -6.91
C PHE A 105 -16.17 -3.65 -7.63
N HIS A 106 -17.19 -2.80 -7.70
CA HIS A 106 -17.11 -1.47 -8.30
C HIS A 106 -17.67 -0.44 -7.33
N GLU A 107 -16.85 0.51 -6.95
CA GLU A 107 -17.26 1.73 -6.26
C GLU A 107 -17.42 2.83 -7.30
N LYS A 108 -18.68 3.23 -7.55
CA LYS A 108 -18.98 4.32 -8.47
C LYS A 108 -18.38 5.62 -7.97
N ARG A 109 -18.01 6.49 -8.88
CA ARG A 109 -17.50 7.81 -8.55
C ARG A 109 -18.34 8.52 -7.49
N ASN A 110 -17.68 9.02 -6.43
CA ASN A 110 -18.27 9.73 -5.29
C ASN A 110 -19.23 8.92 -4.39
N VAL A 111 -19.34 7.60 -4.59
CA VAL A 111 -20.03 6.75 -3.60
C VAL A 111 -19.28 6.83 -2.25
N ILE A 112 -20.02 6.81 -1.15
CA ILE A 112 -19.41 6.81 0.18
C ILE A 112 -18.98 5.38 0.51
N HIS A 113 -17.68 5.15 0.64
CA HIS A 113 -17.15 3.95 1.24
C HIS A 113 -17.21 4.13 2.76
N SER A 114 -17.94 3.28 3.45
CA SER A 114 -18.21 3.40 4.89
C SER A 114 -17.66 2.28 5.75
N LEU A 115 -17.25 1.18 5.12
CA LEU A 115 -16.66 0.03 5.81
C LEU A 115 -15.72 -0.74 4.88
N LEU A 116 -14.51 -1.04 5.38
CA LEU A 116 -13.66 -2.12 4.89
C LEU A 116 -13.32 -3.03 6.07
N LYS A 117 -13.54 -4.34 5.91
CA LYS A 117 -13.22 -5.29 6.96
C LYS A 117 -12.62 -6.56 6.37
N ASN A 118 -11.62 -7.11 7.06
CA ASN A 118 -11.17 -8.48 6.86
C ASN A 118 -11.79 -9.36 7.97
N PRO A 119 -12.76 -10.23 7.65
CA PRO A 119 -13.40 -11.09 8.64
C PRO A 119 -12.50 -12.23 9.14
N ASP A 120 -11.43 -12.56 8.42
CA ASP A 120 -10.47 -13.58 8.84
C ASP A 120 -9.59 -13.06 9.98
N LYS A 121 -9.41 -13.89 11.01
CA LYS A 121 -8.64 -13.51 12.20
C LYS A 121 -7.13 -13.79 12.08
N ASN A 122 -6.74 -14.60 11.11
CA ASN A 122 -5.38 -15.13 11.01
C ASN A 122 -4.69 -14.77 9.70
N THR A 123 -5.48 -14.56 8.62
CA THR A 123 -4.94 -14.43 7.27
C THR A 123 -5.23 -13.04 6.70
N PRO A 124 -4.22 -12.32 6.16
CA PRO A 124 -4.46 -11.07 5.47
C PRO A 124 -5.23 -11.30 4.16
N ALA A 125 -6.01 -10.32 3.73
CA ALA A 125 -6.57 -10.29 2.39
C ALA A 125 -5.73 -9.38 1.49
N LYS A 126 -5.68 -9.69 0.18
CA LYS A 126 -5.03 -8.86 -0.84
C LYS A 126 -6.03 -8.48 -1.93
N VAL A 127 -6.05 -7.21 -2.25
CA VAL A 127 -6.96 -6.63 -3.24
C VAL A 127 -6.17 -5.78 -4.22
N LEU A 128 -6.33 -6.04 -5.52
CA LEU A 128 -5.88 -5.12 -6.55
C LEU A 128 -6.93 -4.02 -6.70
N LEU A 129 -6.55 -2.80 -6.38
CA LEU A 129 -7.35 -1.60 -6.61
C LEU A 129 -6.98 -0.98 -7.95
N ILE A 130 -7.99 -0.60 -8.74
CA ILE A 130 -7.83 0.05 -10.05
C ILE A 130 -8.72 1.28 -10.08
N PHE A 131 -8.12 2.45 -10.16
CA PHE A 131 -8.81 3.73 -10.28
C PHE A 131 -8.81 4.20 -11.74
N ILE A 132 -9.95 4.58 -12.24
CA ILE A 132 -10.07 5.38 -13.46
C ILE A 132 -10.38 6.81 -13.04
N ILE A 133 -9.35 7.65 -13.05
CA ILE A 133 -9.41 8.99 -12.48
C ILE A 133 -8.98 10.05 -13.50
N LYS A 134 -9.69 11.17 -13.57
CA LYS A 134 -9.30 12.30 -14.41
C LYS A 134 -8.20 13.12 -13.71
N GLU A 135 -7.22 13.58 -14.46
CA GLU A 135 -6.15 14.46 -13.97
C GLU A 135 -6.72 15.65 -13.17
N GLY A 136 -6.10 15.93 -12.01
CA GLY A 136 -6.50 16.99 -11.10
C GLY A 136 -7.65 16.65 -10.15
N ARG A 137 -8.25 15.47 -10.24
CA ARG A 137 -9.26 15.01 -9.27
C ARG A 137 -8.62 14.40 -8.03
N GLN A 138 -9.38 14.41 -6.92
CA GLN A 138 -8.95 13.84 -5.65
C GLN A 138 -9.25 12.34 -5.60
N GLY A 139 -8.20 11.51 -5.50
CA GLY A 139 -8.34 10.06 -5.37
C GLY A 139 -8.94 9.61 -4.03
N TYR A 140 -8.92 10.46 -3.02
CA TYR A 140 -9.43 10.16 -1.67
C TYR A 140 -9.88 11.44 -0.97
N THR A 141 -11.11 11.44 -0.42
CA THR A 141 -11.65 12.54 0.39
C THR A 141 -12.43 11.98 1.57
N LYS A 142 -12.02 12.31 2.80
CA LYS A 142 -12.77 11.92 4.00
C LYS A 142 -14.14 12.58 4.02
N VAL A 143 -15.13 11.83 4.49
CA VAL A 143 -16.50 12.31 4.72
C VAL A 143 -16.72 12.37 6.22
N TYR A 144 -17.13 13.53 6.71
CA TYR A 144 -17.45 13.72 8.12
C TYR A 144 -18.98 13.73 8.28
N PRO A 145 -19.53 13.19 9.40
CA PRO A 145 -20.94 13.34 9.70
C PRO A 145 -21.34 14.81 9.73
N GLU A 146 -22.46 15.15 9.15
CA GLU A 146 -23.05 16.48 9.34
C GLU A 146 -23.37 16.67 10.84
N LYS A 147 -23.05 17.87 11.36
CA LYS A 147 -23.29 18.25 12.75
C LYS A 147 -24.75 18.55 12.96
#